data_4cd1cb7c285d8533e2e0e7bd5ea032ba
#
_entry.id   4cd1cb7c285d8533e2e0e7bd5ea032ba
#
_cell.length_a   1.000
_cell.length_b   1.000
_cell.length_c   1.000
_cell.angle_alpha   90.00
_cell.angle_beta   90.00
_cell.angle_gamma   90.00
#
_symmetry.space_group_name_H-M   'P 1'
#
loop_
_entity.id
_entity.type
_entity.pdbx_description
1 polymer ?
#
loop_
_entity_poly.entity_id
_entity_poly.type
_entity_poly.pdbx_seq_one_letter_code
_entity_poly.pdbx_strand_id
1 'polypeptide(L)'
;MTIFLSKIKISDNPSIQSLGALLSPSETSTRMTAHHRLLWAAFTDGPERKRDFLWRDEGKGVFFTLSKRPPVQTDIFGPHQIKTFAPDLSAGTLLNFKLRANATRAKRGGARVDVVMDALHEVPKLERSDARMPLAQREGKAWLTRQGEKAAFNLVEVTVENYTAQVLEGNNGALKRQPKFGVLEMTGRLEVNEPEAFLSHLSQGFGRAKAFGCGLMLIRRA
;
A
#
# COMPACT_ATOMS: atom_id res chain seq x y z
N MET A 1 -10.88 -16.95 10.50
CA MET A 1 -11.37 -15.54 10.37
C MET A 1 -11.58 -15.27 8.89
N THR A 2 -12.79 -14.85 8.46
CA THR A 2 -13.08 -14.58 7.04
C THR A 2 -12.47 -13.25 6.62
N ILE A 3 -11.81 -13.22 5.46
CA ILE A 3 -11.21 -12.02 4.86
C ILE A 3 -11.84 -11.84 3.48
N PHE A 4 -12.10 -10.61 3.09
CA PHE A 4 -12.70 -10.25 1.82
C PHE A 4 -11.70 -9.44 0.97
N LEU A 5 -11.52 -9.86 -0.28
CA LEU A 5 -10.87 -9.07 -1.31
C LEU A 5 -11.95 -8.43 -2.17
N SER A 6 -11.95 -7.12 -2.23
CA SER A 6 -12.95 -6.38 -2.98
C SER A 6 -12.31 -5.45 -4.00
N LYS A 7 -12.95 -5.33 -5.17
CA LYS A 7 -12.66 -4.29 -6.16
C LYS A 7 -13.78 -3.28 -6.11
N ILE A 8 -13.43 -2.04 -5.82
CA ILE A 8 -14.32 -0.90 -5.65
C ILE A 8 -13.98 0.10 -6.75
N LYS A 9 -14.97 0.62 -7.46
CA LYS A 9 -14.77 1.66 -8.48
C LYS A 9 -15.67 2.86 -8.16
N ILE A 10 -15.14 4.08 -8.30
CA ILE A 10 -15.96 5.30 -8.25
C ILE A 10 -17.04 5.18 -9.32
N SER A 11 -18.26 5.58 -8.99
CA SER A 11 -19.42 5.48 -9.87
C SER A 11 -19.23 6.29 -11.16
N ASP A 12 -19.64 5.72 -12.28
CA ASP A 12 -19.67 6.42 -13.58
C ASP A 12 -20.96 7.30 -13.74
N ASN A 13 -21.79 7.40 -12.69
CA ASN A 13 -22.96 8.26 -12.67
C ASN A 13 -22.57 9.73 -12.92
N PRO A 14 -23.24 10.47 -13.84
CA PRO A 14 -22.89 11.86 -14.16
C PRO A 14 -22.82 12.79 -12.94
N SER A 15 -23.70 12.63 -11.96
CA SER A 15 -23.67 13.41 -10.72
C SER A 15 -22.42 13.17 -9.89
N ILE A 16 -21.90 11.94 -9.87
CA ILE A 16 -20.65 11.61 -9.18
C ILE A 16 -19.44 12.07 -9.98
N GLN A 17 -19.49 11.92 -11.31
CA GLN A 17 -18.43 12.38 -12.22
C GLN A 17 -18.23 13.90 -12.15
N SER A 18 -19.30 14.69 -11.94
CA SER A 18 -19.18 16.14 -11.74
C SER A 18 -18.37 16.52 -10.50
N LEU A 19 -18.25 15.62 -9.51
CA LEU A 19 -17.43 15.76 -8.31
C LEU A 19 -15.99 15.22 -8.51
N GLY A 20 -15.62 14.82 -9.71
CA GLY A 20 -14.37 14.12 -10.01
C GLY A 20 -13.12 14.83 -9.47
N ALA A 21 -13.03 16.15 -9.56
CA ALA A 21 -11.91 16.93 -9.03
C ALA A 21 -11.79 16.85 -7.50
N LEU A 22 -12.90 16.67 -6.77
CA LEU A 22 -12.92 16.50 -5.32
C LEU A 22 -12.61 15.07 -4.90
N LEU A 23 -13.16 14.09 -5.64
CA LEU A 23 -13.03 12.67 -5.32
C LEU A 23 -11.65 12.13 -5.73
N SER A 24 -11.08 12.65 -6.81
CA SER A 24 -9.76 12.24 -7.31
C SER A 24 -8.97 13.46 -7.82
N PRO A 25 -8.47 14.29 -6.93
CA PRO A 25 -7.64 15.46 -7.28
C PRO A 25 -6.42 15.07 -8.11
N SER A 26 -5.95 15.96 -8.98
CA SER A 26 -4.77 15.74 -9.82
C SER A 26 -3.47 15.66 -9.01
N GLU A 27 -3.38 16.45 -7.93
CA GLU A 27 -2.22 16.44 -7.04
C GLU A 27 -2.17 15.16 -6.20
N THR A 28 -1.03 14.49 -6.19
CA THR A 28 -0.88 13.16 -5.56
C THR A 28 -1.11 13.18 -4.06
N SER A 29 -0.63 14.19 -3.35
CA SER A 29 -0.78 14.30 -1.87
C SER A 29 -2.24 14.44 -1.46
N THR A 30 -2.94 15.36 -2.10
CA THR A 30 -4.36 15.63 -1.90
C THR A 30 -5.21 14.42 -2.31
N ARG A 31 -4.87 13.79 -3.45
CA ARG A 31 -5.54 12.58 -3.93
C ARG A 31 -5.46 11.42 -2.95
N MET A 32 -4.29 11.15 -2.36
CA MET A 32 -4.15 10.08 -1.38
C MET A 32 -5.02 10.30 -0.15
N THR A 33 -5.12 11.54 0.31
CA THR A 33 -5.97 11.93 1.44
C THR A 33 -7.45 11.83 1.06
N ALA A 34 -7.83 12.29 -0.13
CA ALA A 34 -9.20 12.18 -0.65
C ALA A 34 -9.61 10.72 -0.79
N HIS A 35 -8.80 9.87 -1.40
CA HIS A 35 -9.07 8.44 -1.57
C HIS A 35 -9.18 7.70 -0.22
N HIS A 36 -8.35 8.04 0.77
CA HIS A 36 -8.50 7.49 2.12
C HIS A 36 -9.86 7.84 2.74
N ARG A 37 -10.27 9.11 2.67
CA ARG A 37 -11.58 9.55 3.17
C ARG A 37 -12.73 8.92 2.39
N LEU A 38 -12.60 8.82 1.07
CA LEU A 38 -13.58 8.23 0.18
C LEU A 38 -13.84 6.76 0.53
N LEU A 39 -12.77 5.96 0.72
CA LEU A 39 -12.91 4.55 1.06
C LEU A 39 -13.55 4.32 2.44
N TRP A 40 -13.38 5.27 3.38
CA TRP A 40 -14.09 5.18 4.64
C TRP A 40 -15.62 5.15 4.47
N ALA A 41 -16.18 5.79 3.44
CA ALA A 41 -17.62 5.73 3.17
C ALA A 41 -18.12 4.28 2.96
N ALA A 42 -17.27 3.38 2.45
CA ALA A 42 -17.60 1.97 2.29
C ALA A 42 -17.29 1.10 3.52
N PHE A 43 -16.61 1.62 4.54
CA PHE A 43 -16.16 0.85 5.70
C PHE A 43 -16.56 1.44 7.05
N THR A 44 -17.15 2.63 7.08
CA THR A 44 -17.59 3.22 8.34
C THR A 44 -18.98 2.70 8.74
N ASP A 45 -19.11 2.39 10.01
CA ASP A 45 -20.38 2.03 10.67
C ASP A 45 -20.55 2.79 12.01
N GLY A 46 -19.65 3.76 12.27
CA GLY A 46 -19.72 4.63 13.45
C GLY A 46 -18.50 5.55 13.56
N PRO A 47 -18.60 6.63 14.37
CA PRO A 47 -17.55 7.65 14.48
C PRO A 47 -16.26 7.12 15.13
N GLU A 48 -16.36 6.15 16.02
CA GLU A 48 -15.24 5.56 16.77
C GLU A 48 -14.57 4.38 16.04
N ARG A 49 -14.96 4.12 14.80
CA ARG A 49 -14.46 2.96 14.06
C ARG A 49 -12.97 3.08 13.74
N LYS A 50 -12.20 2.08 14.17
CA LYS A 50 -10.79 1.93 13.78
C LYS A 50 -10.71 1.25 12.41
N ARG A 51 -9.72 1.67 11.61
CA ARG A 51 -9.50 1.09 10.28
C ARG A 51 -9.15 -0.40 10.36
N ASP A 52 -9.93 -1.22 9.70
CA ASP A 52 -9.83 -2.68 9.62
C ASP A 52 -9.67 -3.20 8.18
N PHE A 53 -9.22 -2.32 7.27
CA PHE A 53 -8.98 -2.64 5.87
C PHE A 53 -7.63 -2.11 5.39
N LEU A 54 -7.04 -2.84 4.45
CA LEU A 54 -5.95 -2.39 3.59
C LEU A 54 -6.55 -1.97 2.24
N TRP A 55 -5.87 -1.09 1.55
CA TRP A 55 -6.31 -0.68 0.22
C TRP A 55 -5.13 -0.32 -0.69
N ARG A 56 -5.37 -0.36 -1.98
CA ARG A 56 -4.46 0.03 -3.04
C ARG A 56 -5.23 0.74 -4.15
N ASP A 57 -4.69 1.86 -4.61
CA ASP A 57 -5.17 2.57 -5.78
C ASP A 57 -4.54 1.97 -7.04
N GLU A 58 -5.37 1.52 -7.98
CA GLU A 58 -4.95 1.01 -9.30
C GLU A 58 -5.16 2.06 -10.41
N GLY A 59 -5.49 3.30 -10.03
CA GLY A 59 -5.78 4.39 -10.96
C GLY A 59 -7.22 4.38 -11.49
N LYS A 60 -7.60 5.45 -12.18
CA LYS A 60 -8.92 5.62 -12.79
C LYS A 60 -10.10 5.39 -11.82
N GLY A 61 -9.93 5.75 -10.54
CA GLY A 61 -10.93 5.56 -9.50
C GLY A 61 -11.20 4.11 -9.13
N VAL A 62 -10.28 3.18 -9.43
CA VAL A 62 -10.38 1.76 -9.08
C VAL A 62 -9.50 1.45 -7.89
N PHE A 63 -10.06 0.78 -6.90
CA PHE A 63 -9.37 0.40 -5.67
C PHE A 63 -9.52 -1.11 -5.42
N PHE A 64 -8.44 -1.74 -4.97
CA PHE A 64 -8.52 -3.02 -4.29
C PHE A 64 -8.50 -2.80 -2.78
N THR A 65 -9.34 -3.56 -2.07
CA THR A 65 -9.35 -3.56 -0.60
C THR A 65 -9.27 -4.99 -0.07
N LEU A 66 -8.57 -5.17 1.03
CA LEU A 66 -8.52 -6.42 1.80
C LEU A 66 -9.00 -6.11 3.21
N SER A 67 -10.07 -6.75 3.66
CA SER A 67 -10.77 -6.37 4.90
C SER A 67 -11.38 -7.57 5.62
N LYS A 68 -11.66 -7.40 6.91
CA LYS A 68 -12.31 -8.43 7.75
C LYS A 68 -13.82 -8.51 7.55
N ARG A 69 -14.40 -7.56 6.85
CA ARG A 69 -15.83 -7.47 6.51
C ARG A 69 -15.98 -6.92 5.09
N PRO A 70 -17.07 -7.23 4.40
CA PRO A 70 -17.31 -6.69 3.07
C PRO A 70 -17.54 -5.17 3.15
N PRO A 71 -17.15 -4.41 2.10
CA PRO A 71 -17.53 -3.01 1.99
C PRO A 71 -19.04 -2.84 1.84
N VAL A 72 -19.57 -1.78 2.44
CA VAL A 72 -20.98 -1.39 2.29
C VAL A 72 -21.17 -0.65 0.97
N GLN A 73 -22.21 -0.99 0.23
CA GLN A 73 -22.54 -0.29 -1.02
C GLN A 73 -23.04 1.13 -0.70
N THR A 74 -22.51 2.11 -1.43
CA THR A 74 -22.94 3.52 -1.38
C THR A 74 -23.05 4.07 -2.79
N ASP A 75 -23.78 5.16 -2.99
CA ASP A 75 -24.01 5.78 -4.32
C ASP A 75 -22.73 6.38 -4.94
N ILE A 76 -21.71 6.62 -4.11
CA ILE A 76 -20.42 7.15 -4.57
C ILE A 76 -19.69 6.11 -5.44
N PHE A 77 -19.94 4.83 -5.18
CA PHE A 77 -19.28 3.73 -5.88
C PHE A 77 -20.28 2.99 -6.79
N GLY A 78 -19.79 2.49 -7.90
CA GLY A 78 -20.48 1.48 -8.69
C GLY A 78 -20.58 0.14 -7.93
N PRO A 79 -21.25 -0.87 -8.50
CA PRO A 79 -21.39 -2.18 -7.86
C PRO A 79 -20.03 -2.76 -7.43
N HIS A 80 -19.93 -3.17 -6.18
CA HIS A 80 -18.72 -3.77 -5.64
C HIS A 80 -18.55 -5.21 -6.14
N GLN A 81 -17.32 -5.56 -6.56
CA GLN A 81 -16.94 -6.94 -6.81
C GLN A 81 -16.26 -7.48 -5.54
N ILE A 82 -16.93 -8.37 -4.82
CA ILE A 82 -16.50 -8.87 -3.52
C ILE A 82 -16.30 -10.38 -3.61
N LYS A 83 -15.18 -10.89 -3.11
CA LYS A 83 -14.97 -12.33 -2.93
C LYS A 83 -14.33 -12.64 -1.58
N THR A 84 -14.66 -13.78 -1.00
CA THR A 84 -13.91 -14.33 0.11
C THR A 84 -12.46 -14.57 -0.34
N PHE A 85 -11.52 -14.08 0.43
CA PHE A 85 -10.09 -14.25 0.16
C PHE A 85 -9.57 -15.45 0.96
N ALA A 86 -9.63 -16.61 0.36
CA ALA A 86 -9.17 -17.87 0.91
C ALA A 86 -8.39 -18.66 -0.17
N PRO A 87 -7.20 -18.16 -0.57
CA PRO A 87 -6.41 -18.86 -1.56
C PRO A 87 -5.92 -20.19 -0.97
N ASP A 88 -6.07 -21.27 -1.75
CA ASP A 88 -5.51 -22.57 -1.44
C ASP A 88 -4.00 -22.54 -1.70
N LEU A 89 -3.21 -22.55 -0.63
CA LEU A 89 -1.75 -22.46 -0.64
C LEU A 89 -1.15 -23.62 0.13
N SER A 90 -0.02 -24.11 -0.36
CA SER A 90 0.84 -25.08 0.33
C SER A 90 2.26 -24.55 0.44
N ALA A 91 3.08 -25.13 1.29
CA ALA A 91 4.51 -24.86 1.31
C ALA A 91 5.11 -25.13 -0.06
N GLY A 92 6.00 -24.26 -0.54
CA GLY A 92 6.56 -24.31 -1.89
C GLY A 92 5.70 -23.65 -2.97
N THR A 93 4.48 -23.15 -2.65
CA THR A 93 3.66 -22.47 -3.66
C THR A 93 4.34 -21.19 -4.14
N LEU A 94 4.55 -21.09 -5.45
CA LEU A 94 5.09 -19.89 -6.10
C LEU A 94 3.98 -18.91 -6.44
N LEU A 95 4.18 -17.65 -6.04
CA LEU A 95 3.23 -16.56 -6.28
C LEU A 95 3.94 -15.38 -6.93
N ASN A 96 3.32 -14.82 -7.96
CA ASN A 96 3.63 -13.48 -8.42
C ASN A 96 2.95 -12.46 -7.49
N PHE A 97 3.63 -11.36 -7.19
CA PHE A 97 3.07 -10.31 -6.34
C PHE A 97 3.22 -8.91 -6.94
N LYS A 98 2.33 -8.01 -6.49
CA LYS A 98 2.49 -6.55 -6.58
C LYS A 98 2.35 -5.97 -5.19
N LEU A 99 3.29 -5.12 -4.79
CA LEU A 99 3.28 -4.47 -3.49
C LEU A 99 3.64 -2.99 -3.62
N ARG A 100 2.77 -2.14 -3.09
CA ARG A 100 3.06 -0.73 -2.84
C ARG A 100 3.36 -0.57 -1.36
N ALA A 101 4.56 -0.11 -0.99
CA ALA A 101 4.95 -0.07 0.41
C ALA A 101 5.74 1.19 0.79
N ASN A 102 5.48 1.68 2.00
CA ASN A 102 6.40 2.55 2.71
C ASN A 102 7.35 1.69 3.54
N ALA A 103 8.53 1.45 2.98
CA ALA A 103 9.57 0.63 3.56
C ALA A 103 10.39 1.43 4.57
N THR A 104 10.34 1.03 5.85
CA THR A 104 11.06 1.72 6.92
C THR A 104 11.91 0.76 7.74
N ARG A 105 13.00 1.29 8.34
CA ARG A 105 13.81 0.61 9.36
C ARG A 105 13.90 1.45 10.63
N ALA A 106 14.06 0.80 11.78
CA ALA A 106 14.39 1.47 13.04
C ALA A 106 15.90 1.73 13.10
N LYS A 107 16.30 2.93 13.52
CA LYS A 107 17.68 3.26 13.91
C LYS A 107 17.89 3.05 15.41
N ARG A 108 19.16 2.99 15.85
CA ARG A 108 19.49 3.10 17.27
C ARG A 108 18.85 4.38 17.84
N GLY A 109 18.15 4.28 18.96
CA GLY A 109 17.36 5.40 19.51
C GLY A 109 15.88 5.43 19.08
N GLY A 110 15.39 4.41 18.34
CA GLY A 110 13.95 4.20 18.07
C GLY A 110 13.39 5.01 16.91
N ALA A 111 14.11 5.99 16.36
CA ALA A 111 13.68 6.73 15.18
C ALA A 111 13.50 5.80 13.98
N ARG A 112 12.39 5.99 13.25
CA ARG A 112 12.14 5.24 12.01
C ARG A 112 12.43 6.10 10.79
N VAL A 113 13.17 5.53 9.86
CA VAL A 113 13.57 6.18 8.62
C VAL A 113 13.14 5.35 7.42
N ASP A 114 12.86 6.03 6.32
CA ASP A 114 12.68 5.38 5.02
C ASP A 114 13.99 4.77 4.55
N VAL A 115 13.97 3.51 4.11
CA VAL A 115 15.21 2.77 3.79
C VAL A 115 15.96 3.37 2.61
N VAL A 116 15.28 3.92 1.63
CA VAL A 116 15.90 4.52 0.44
C VAL A 116 16.42 5.91 0.75
N MET A 117 15.65 6.74 1.46
CA MET A 117 16.09 8.08 1.86
C MET A 117 17.29 8.01 2.80
N ASP A 118 17.33 7.00 3.68
CA ASP A 118 18.46 6.79 4.58
C ASP A 118 19.74 6.41 3.80
N ALA A 119 19.62 5.53 2.81
CA ALA A 119 20.73 5.18 1.92
C ALA A 119 21.19 6.37 1.05
N LEU A 120 20.24 7.17 0.54
CA LEU A 120 20.53 8.37 -0.24
C LEU A 120 21.24 9.46 0.59
N HIS A 121 21.10 9.44 1.91
CA HIS A 121 21.77 10.42 2.76
C HIS A 121 23.30 10.29 2.70
N GLU A 122 23.81 9.08 2.50
CA GLU A 122 25.25 8.78 2.38
C GLU A 122 25.83 9.14 0.99
N VAL A 123 24.96 9.49 0.01
CA VAL A 123 25.37 9.85 -1.35
C VAL A 123 25.51 11.36 -1.48
N PRO A 124 26.56 11.88 -2.17
CA PRO A 124 26.72 13.29 -2.48
C PRO A 124 25.46 13.84 -3.18
N LYS A 125 25.07 15.08 -2.85
CA LYS A 125 23.81 15.66 -3.34
C LYS A 125 23.67 15.64 -4.85
N LEU A 126 24.75 15.87 -5.58
CA LEU A 126 24.75 15.90 -7.05
C LEU A 126 24.49 14.53 -7.70
N GLU A 127 24.86 13.45 -7.01
CA GLU A 127 24.73 12.06 -7.52
C GLU A 127 23.41 11.38 -7.09
N ARG A 128 22.63 12.01 -6.22
CA ARG A 128 21.41 11.40 -5.64
C ARG A 128 20.35 11.07 -6.66
N SER A 129 20.27 11.83 -7.74
CA SER A 129 19.32 11.56 -8.82
C SER A 129 19.58 10.19 -9.44
N ASP A 130 20.81 9.95 -9.84
CA ASP A 130 21.23 8.74 -10.55
C ASP A 130 21.29 7.53 -9.62
N ALA A 131 21.70 7.75 -8.34
CA ALA A 131 21.75 6.71 -7.32
C ALA A 131 20.36 6.26 -6.82
N ARG A 132 19.30 7.03 -7.06
CA ARG A 132 17.98 6.82 -6.47
C ARG A 132 17.39 5.45 -6.79
N MET A 133 17.28 5.08 -8.06
CA MET A 133 16.67 3.82 -8.44
C MET A 133 17.55 2.60 -8.14
N PRO A 134 18.88 2.61 -8.36
CA PRO A 134 19.75 1.55 -7.87
C PRO A 134 19.65 1.31 -6.37
N LEU A 135 19.60 2.37 -5.56
CA LEU A 135 19.42 2.26 -4.11
C LEU A 135 18.02 1.79 -3.74
N ALA A 136 16.98 2.24 -4.44
CA ALA A 136 15.62 1.76 -4.22
C ALA A 136 15.52 0.25 -4.49
N GLN A 137 16.14 -0.25 -5.55
CA GLN A 137 16.21 -1.67 -5.87
C GLN A 137 16.93 -2.46 -4.75
N ARG A 138 18.12 -2.00 -4.34
CA ARG A 138 18.91 -2.67 -3.31
C ARG A 138 18.19 -2.68 -1.95
N GLU A 139 17.79 -1.52 -1.47
CA GLU A 139 17.18 -1.38 -0.14
C GLU A 139 15.75 -1.96 -0.09
N GLY A 140 14.99 -1.83 -1.18
CA GLY A 140 13.67 -2.44 -1.33
C GLY A 140 13.74 -3.96 -1.27
N LYS A 141 14.67 -4.58 -2.02
CA LYS A 141 14.93 -6.02 -1.95
C LYS A 141 15.30 -6.45 -0.53
N ALA A 142 16.30 -5.81 0.09
CA ALA A 142 16.75 -6.14 1.43
C ALA A 142 15.64 -5.97 2.49
N TRP A 143 14.79 -4.95 2.34
CA TRP A 143 13.65 -4.74 3.22
C TRP A 143 12.59 -5.84 3.03
N LEU A 144 12.24 -6.20 1.79
CA LEU A 144 11.23 -7.21 1.51
C LEU A 144 11.68 -8.62 1.91
N THR A 145 12.98 -8.94 1.78
CA THR A 145 13.56 -10.19 2.30
C THR A 145 13.32 -10.31 3.81
N ARG A 146 13.63 -9.25 4.58
CA ARG A 146 13.33 -9.23 6.03
C ARG A 146 11.82 -9.30 6.36
N GLN A 147 10.95 -8.84 5.45
CA GLN A 147 9.51 -9.05 5.62
C GLN A 147 9.15 -10.52 5.37
N GLY A 148 9.81 -11.19 4.41
CA GLY A 148 9.63 -12.61 4.13
C GLY A 148 9.96 -13.49 5.33
N GLU A 149 11.06 -13.22 6.02
CA GLU A 149 11.43 -13.93 7.26
C GLU A 149 10.33 -13.87 8.33
N LYS A 150 9.62 -12.74 8.42
CA LYS A 150 8.54 -12.52 9.39
C LYS A 150 7.20 -13.06 8.93
N ALA A 151 6.99 -13.12 7.64
CA ALA A 151 5.73 -13.47 6.99
C ALA A 151 5.76 -14.86 6.37
N ALA A 152 6.80 -15.65 6.67
CA ALA A 152 6.97 -17.03 6.23
C ALA A 152 6.91 -17.21 4.68
N PHE A 153 7.66 -16.37 3.96
CA PHE A 153 7.90 -16.56 2.53
C PHE A 153 9.36 -16.28 2.16
N ASN A 154 9.85 -16.93 1.11
CA ASN A 154 11.13 -16.65 0.49
C ASN A 154 10.92 -15.72 -0.72
N LEU A 155 11.74 -14.68 -0.82
CA LEU A 155 11.75 -13.81 -1.98
C LEU A 155 12.58 -14.46 -3.10
N VAL A 156 11.93 -14.86 -4.20
CA VAL A 156 12.60 -15.46 -5.37
C VAL A 156 13.21 -14.36 -6.23
N GLU A 157 12.38 -13.40 -6.62
CA GLU A 157 12.82 -12.23 -7.38
C GLU A 157 11.98 -11.00 -7.04
N VAL A 158 12.56 -9.81 -7.20
CA VAL A 158 11.86 -8.53 -7.03
C VAL A 158 12.44 -7.47 -7.93
N THR A 159 11.56 -6.71 -8.55
CA THR A 159 11.86 -5.49 -9.28
C THR A 159 11.18 -4.32 -8.59
N VAL A 160 11.95 -3.26 -8.33
CA VAL A 160 11.40 -1.97 -7.90
C VAL A 160 11.09 -1.16 -9.14
N GLU A 161 9.82 -1.05 -9.48
CA GLU A 161 9.34 -0.34 -10.67
C GLU A 161 9.48 1.18 -10.50
N ASN A 162 9.27 1.65 -9.25
CA ASN A 162 9.32 3.08 -8.96
C ASN A 162 9.60 3.34 -7.48
N TYR A 163 10.20 4.49 -7.21
CA TYR A 163 10.33 5.08 -5.87
C TYR A 163 10.00 6.55 -5.89
N THR A 164 8.99 6.95 -5.15
CA THR A 164 8.53 8.35 -5.04
C THR A 164 8.48 8.80 -3.59
N ALA A 165 8.91 10.03 -3.33
CA ALA A 165 8.68 10.69 -2.03
C ALA A 165 7.32 11.39 -2.07
N GLN A 166 6.46 11.01 -1.14
CA GLN A 166 5.13 11.62 -0.95
C GLN A 166 5.21 12.65 0.17
N VAL A 167 4.55 13.77 -0.04
CA VAL A 167 4.38 14.84 0.95
C VAL A 167 2.91 14.83 1.36
N LEU A 168 2.62 14.79 2.64
CA LEU A 168 1.24 14.94 3.12
C LEU A 168 0.96 16.42 3.39
N GLU A 169 -0.18 16.91 2.93
CA GLU A 169 -0.67 18.21 3.35
C GLU A 169 -0.91 18.23 4.85
N GLY A 170 -0.22 19.13 5.57
CA GLY A 170 -0.47 19.36 7.00
C GLY A 170 -1.79 20.10 7.16
N ASN A 171 -2.69 19.61 8.01
CA ASN A 171 -3.80 20.40 8.51
C ASN A 171 -3.21 21.53 9.36
N ASN A 172 -3.55 22.77 8.98
CA ASN A 172 -3.26 24.06 9.64
C ASN A 172 -1.94 24.73 9.28
N GLY A 173 -2.08 25.91 8.73
CA GLY A 173 -1.19 27.01 8.38
C GLY A 173 -0.02 27.41 9.29
N ALA A 174 0.49 26.54 10.12
CA ALA A 174 1.73 26.74 10.86
C ALA A 174 2.86 26.04 10.11
N LEU A 175 3.98 26.67 9.95
CA LEU A 175 5.27 26.30 9.35
C LEU A 175 5.88 24.97 9.85
N LYS A 176 5.09 23.99 10.25
CA LYS A 176 5.57 22.66 10.62
C LYS A 176 5.82 21.86 9.36
N ARG A 177 7.05 21.39 9.24
CA ARG A 177 7.58 20.52 8.20
C ARG A 177 6.56 19.47 7.81
N GLN A 178 6.04 19.54 6.58
CA GLN A 178 5.06 18.58 6.07
C GLN A 178 5.64 17.16 6.18
N PRO A 179 4.89 16.17 6.70
CA PRO A 179 5.36 14.80 6.80
C PRO A 179 5.68 14.24 5.41
N LYS A 180 6.88 13.69 5.26
CA LYS A 180 7.32 13.05 4.02
C LYS A 180 7.56 11.57 4.25
N PHE A 181 7.17 10.74 3.29
CA PHE A 181 7.48 9.32 3.31
C PHE A 181 7.71 8.80 1.90
N GLY A 182 8.59 7.83 1.75
CA GLY A 182 8.85 7.18 0.47
C GLY A 182 7.87 6.06 0.20
N VAL A 183 7.56 5.85 -1.06
CA VAL A 183 6.72 4.77 -1.56
C VAL A 183 7.49 4.00 -2.62
N LEU A 184 7.67 2.70 -2.39
CA LEU A 184 8.19 1.73 -3.33
C LEU A 184 7.03 1.02 -4.03
N GLU A 185 7.08 0.97 -5.35
CA GLU A 185 6.25 0.06 -6.16
C GLU A 185 7.11 -1.15 -6.54
N MET A 186 6.69 -2.33 -6.09
CA MET A 186 7.46 -3.56 -6.26
C MET A 186 6.62 -4.64 -6.91
N THR A 187 7.23 -5.37 -7.84
CA THR A 187 6.70 -6.60 -8.44
C THR A 187 7.71 -7.71 -8.31
N GLY A 188 7.28 -8.95 -8.39
CA GLY A 188 8.21 -10.07 -8.33
C GLY A 188 7.51 -11.38 -8.05
N ARG A 189 8.32 -12.35 -7.61
CA ARG A 189 7.89 -13.70 -7.28
C ARG A 189 8.40 -14.11 -5.91
N LEU A 190 7.55 -14.77 -5.16
CA LEU A 190 7.85 -15.32 -3.84
C LEU A 190 7.42 -16.79 -3.76
N GLU A 191 8.02 -17.51 -2.83
CA GLU A 191 7.67 -18.88 -2.47
C GLU A 191 7.14 -18.91 -1.04
N VAL A 192 5.97 -19.50 -0.84
CA VAL A 192 5.33 -19.60 0.47
C VAL A 192 5.98 -20.72 1.28
N ASN A 193 6.47 -20.42 2.48
CA ASN A 193 7.03 -21.42 3.40
C ASN A 193 5.94 -21.98 4.33
N GLU A 194 5.16 -21.08 4.97
CA GLU A 194 4.08 -21.43 5.89
C GLU A 194 2.80 -20.67 5.51
N PRO A 195 1.82 -21.34 4.87
CA PRO A 195 0.62 -20.68 4.31
C PRO A 195 -0.18 -19.87 5.30
N GLU A 196 -0.44 -20.40 6.50
CA GLU A 196 -1.23 -19.71 7.53
C GLU A 196 -0.53 -18.45 8.05
N ALA A 197 0.77 -18.55 8.34
CA ALA A 197 1.57 -17.41 8.78
C ALA A 197 1.67 -16.35 7.69
N PHE A 198 1.86 -16.76 6.44
CA PHE A 198 1.87 -15.86 5.28
C PHE A 198 0.55 -15.11 5.13
N LEU A 199 -0.59 -15.80 5.11
CA LEU A 199 -1.93 -15.20 4.95
C LEU A 199 -2.28 -14.29 6.14
N SER A 200 -1.91 -14.68 7.36
CA SER A 200 -2.06 -13.85 8.54
C SER A 200 -1.32 -12.53 8.40
N HIS A 201 -0.06 -12.57 7.98
CA HIS A 201 0.77 -11.37 7.80
C HIS A 201 0.29 -10.51 6.61
N LEU A 202 -0.09 -11.15 5.50
CA LEU A 202 -0.66 -10.49 4.32
C LEU A 202 -1.90 -9.68 4.68
N SER A 203 -2.77 -10.23 5.54
CA SER A 203 -3.97 -9.54 6.02
C SER A 203 -3.67 -8.32 6.90
N GLN A 204 -2.54 -8.30 7.59
CA GLN A 204 -2.07 -7.17 8.39
C GLN A 204 -1.39 -6.11 7.52
N GLY A 205 -0.86 -6.52 6.36
CA GLY A 205 -0.17 -5.67 5.39
C GLY A 205 1.27 -5.32 5.76
N PHE A 206 2.04 -4.97 4.74
CA PHE A 206 3.48 -4.76 4.79
C PHE A 206 3.86 -3.29 4.96
N GLY A 207 4.78 -2.99 5.85
CA GLY A 207 5.31 -1.64 6.05
C GLY A 207 4.35 -0.68 6.75
N ARG A 208 4.57 0.61 6.52
CA ARG A 208 3.80 1.72 7.11
C ARG A 208 2.91 2.40 6.08
N ALA A 209 2.39 3.60 6.43
CA ALA A 209 1.54 4.41 5.56
C ALA A 209 0.32 3.66 4.98
N LYS A 210 -0.21 2.68 5.71
CA LYS A 210 -1.36 1.86 5.29
C LYS A 210 -2.63 2.69 5.08
N ALA A 211 -2.75 3.82 5.78
CA ALA A 211 -3.82 4.80 5.56
C ALA A 211 -3.75 5.45 4.17
N PHE A 212 -2.59 5.43 3.53
CA PHE A 212 -2.33 6.08 2.25
C PHE A 212 -2.13 5.09 1.11
N GLY A 213 -2.82 3.95 1.16
CA GLY A 213 -2.82 2.95 0.08
C GLY A 213 -1.54 2.10 -0.01
N CYS A 214 -0.74 2.06 1.06
CA CYS A 214 0.44 1.20 1.14
C CYS A 214 0.15 -0.07 1.93
N GLY A 215 0.94 -1.11 1.67
CA GLY A 215 0.97 -2.34 2.47
C GLY A 215 0.09 -3.48 1.98
N LEU A 216 -0.87 -3.24 1.09
CA LEU A 216 -1.63 -4.32 0.46
C LEU A 216 -0.75 -5.00 -0.62
N MET A 217 -0.38 -6.25 -0.39
CA MET A 217 0.23 -7.11 -1.39
C MET A 217 -0.86 -7.86 -2.15
N LEU A 218 -0.95 -7.66 -3.45
CA LEU A 218 -1.78 -8.46 -4.35
C LEU A 218 -0.97 -9.67 -4.81
N ILE A 219 -1.59 -10.83 -4.79
CA ILE A 219 -0.96 -12.10 -5.19
C ILE A 219 -1.76 -12.82 -6.26
N ARG A 220 -1.05 -13.57 -7.11
CA ARG A 220 -1.62 -14.53 -8.06
C ARG A 220 -0.66 -15.74 -8.19
N ARG A 221 -1.15 -16.90 -8.54
CA ARG A 221 -0.28 -18.04 -8.86
C ARG A 221 0.69 -17.67 -10.00
N ALA A 222 1.92 -18.14 -9.89
CA ALA A 222 2.97 -17.94 -10.90
C ALA A 222 2.70 -18.78 -12.15
#